data_b3ba48b14a902d8db0ed2b66678ac388
#
_entry.id   b3ba48b14a902d8db0ed2b66678ac388
#
_cell.length_a   1.000
_cell.length_b   1.000
_cell.length_c   1.000
_cell.angle_alpha   90.00
_cell.angle_beta   90.00
_cell.angle_gamma   90.00
#
_symmetry.space_group_name_H-M   'P 1'
#
loop_
_entity.id
_entity.type
_entity.pdbx_description
1 polymer ?
#
loop_
_entity_poly.entity_id
_entity_poly.type
_entity_poly.pdbx_seq_one_letter_code
_entity_poly.pdbx_strand_id
1 'polypeptide(L)'
;MAKALSLMLAQLNLTVGAIEDNTDKVLAAAAQAEQQGADLLVCSELALTGYPPEDLLLRADLMIRVDAALARVAAWEGNCAILVGHPWREGEALYNAASLYEHGQLIARYFKQDLPNYGVFDEKRYFTAASETCVVPFRGHQLGLLICEDLWQPGPALAAKAAGAELLLTINASPYDQEKPWIRRELMAERCDQTGLPLVYLNQVCGQDELIFDGCSKVFNSQGELTHKLAPFAEELALVRVADGQPVKEREPAAPLEPLAETYQALVLAVRDYVTKNGFHGAVLGLSGGIDSALTLAIAADAIGADKVQAVMMPFRYTAQMSVEDAKEQAERMGVEFNIISIEPMFEGFMTQLAPLFEGTARDTTEENLQARCRGVLLMALSNKRRRIVLTTGNKSEMAVGYATLYGDMAGGFDVLKDVPKTLVFKLCEYRNSVDYVIPQRVIDRPPSAELAPDQVDQDSLPPYDILDAILKRYVEEDASVADMVAEGFEEAVVRKVIRLVDLNEYKRRQAAVGPRITARNFGKDRRYPITSGFGKQNW
;
A
#
# COMPACT_ATOMS: atom_id res chain seq x y z
N MET A 1 -18.91 32.73 27.33
CA MET A 1 -17.53 32.30 27.09
C MET A 1 -17.60 31.29 25.95
N ALA A 2 -16.81 31.46 24.92
CA ALA A 2 -16.69 30.46 23.89
C ALA A 2 -16.31 29.10 24.49
N LYS A 3 -17.01 28.05 24.13
CA LYS A 3 -16.69 26.70 24.58
C LYS A 3 -15.48 26.22 23.78
N ALA A 4 -14.38 25.89 24.46
CA ALA A 4 -13.25 25.21 23.84
C ALA A 4 -13.54 23.71 23.79
N LEU A 5 -13.14 23.04 22.70
CA LEU A 5 -13.18 21.58 22.52
C LEU A 5 -11.79 21.10 22.15
N SER A 6 -11.31 20.07 22.82
CA SER A 6 -10.00 19.47 22.56
C SER A 6 -10.18 18.06 22.00
N LEU A 7 -9.74 17.85 20.75
CA LEU A 7 -9.82 16.58 20.06
C LEU A 7 -8.43 15.93 20.02
N MET A 8 -8.31 14.66 20.37
CA MET A 8 -7.11 13.86 20.13
C MET A 8 -7.32 13.03 18.86
N LEU A 9 -6.56 13.29 17.83
CA LEU A 9 -6.56 12.52 16.59
C LEU A 9 -5.62 11.34 16.74
N ALA A 10 -6.16 10.11 16.67
CA ALA A 10 -5.40 8.88 16.82
C ALA A 10 -5.13 8.24 15.46
N GLN A 11 -4.05 8.66 14.80
CA GLN A 11 -3.53 8.04 13.59
C GLN A 11 -2.73 6.80 13.98
N LEU A 12 -3.38 5.63 13.98
CA LEU A 12 -2.84 4.38 14.49
C LEU A 12 -2.54 3.38 13.37
N ASN A 13 -1.51 2.56 13.58
CA ASN A 13 -1.22 1.38 12.76
C ASN A 13 -1.94 0.17 13.36
N LEU A 14 -3.08 -0.16 12.76
CA LEU A 14 -3.96 -1.24 13.18
C LEU A 14 -3.74 -2.48 12.31
N THR A 15 -4.00 -3.67 12.88
CA THR A 15 -3.84 -4.93 12.17
C THR A 15 -5.21 -5.56 11.92
N VAL A 16 -5.48 -5.93 10.67
CA VAL A 16 -6.75 -6.58 10.31
C VAL A 16 -6.94 -7.88 11.09
N GLY A 17 -8.11 -8.02 11.73
CA GLY A 17 -8.48 -9.19 12.52
C GLY A 17 -7.87 -9.30 13.91
N ALA A 18 -6.94 -8.41 14.30
CA ALA A 18 -6.35 -8.37 15.65
C ALA A 18 -7.19 -7.50 16.61
N ILE A 19 -8.44 -7.89 16.81
CA ILE A 19 -9.45 -7.05 17.48
C ILE A 19 -9.04 -6.66 18.89
N GLU A 20 -8.51 -7.61 19.66
CA GLU A 20 -8.06 -7.38 21.05
C GLU A 20 -6.90 -6.38 21.09
N ASP A 21 -5.88 -6.59 20.27
CA ASP A 21 -4.69 -5.71 20.21
C ASP A 21 -5.06 -4.31 19.70
N ASN A 22 -5.96 -4.22 18.69
CA ASN A 22 -6.45 -2.94 18.20
C ASN A 22 -7.24 -2.21 19.28
N THR A 23 -8.05 -2.94 20.07
CA THR A 23 -8.80 -2.38 21.21
C THR A 23 -7.86 -1.87 22.29
N ASP A 24 -6.79 -2.62 22.59
CA ASP A 24 -5.77 -2.20 23.55
C ASP A 24 -5.07 -0.92 23.10
N LYS A 25 -4.75 -0.79 21.80
CA LYS A 25 -4.20 0.45 21.23
C LYS A 25 -5.17 1.62 21.36
N VAL A 26 -6.46 1.42 21.07
CA VAL A 26 -7.49 2.47 21.21
C VAL A 26 -7.59 2.93 22.67
N LEU A 27 -7.65 2.01 23.63
CA LEU A 27 -7.74 2.35 25.05
C LEU A 27 -6.46 3.00 25.59
N ALA A 28 -5.28 2.57 25.11
CA ALA A 28 -4.02 3.23 25.43
C ALA A 28 -3.95 4.66 24.87
N ALA A 29 -4.48 4.88 23.66
CA ALA A 29 -4.61 6.22 23.08
C ALA A 29 -5.60 7.09 23.88
N ALA A 30 -6.71 6.52 24.38
CA ALA A 30 -7.66 7.21 25.22
C ALA A 30 -7.03 7.67 26.55
N ALA A 31 -6.23 6.82 27.17
CA ALA A 31 -5.49 7.18 28.39
C ALA A 31 -4.49 8.32 28.15
N GLN A 32 -3.79 8.33 27.02
CA GLN A 32 -2.88 9.42 26.66
C GLN A 32 -3.65 10.70 26.33
N ALA A 33 -4.81 10.59 25.64
CA ALA A 33 -5.67 11.69 25.32
C ALA A 33 -6.18 12.40 26.61
N GLU A 34 -6.63 11.63 27.60
CA GLU A 34 -7.05 12.14 28.89
C GLU A 34 -5.92 12.86 29.65
N GLN A 35 -4.72 12.28 29.68
CA GLN A 35 -3.54 12.90 30.30
C GLN A 35 -3.20 14.25 29.66
N GLN A 36 -3.49 14.43 28.37
CA GLN A 36 -3.29 15.69 27.66
C GLN A 36 -4.49 16.63 27.69
N GLY A 37 -5.55 16.25 28.41
CA GLY A 37 -6.75 17.07 28.59
C GLY A 37 -7.65 17.12 27.34
N ALA A 38 -7.63 16.07 26.52
CA ALA A 38 -8.55 15.94 25.39
C ALA A 38 -9.97 15.62 25.88
N ASP A 39 -10.98 16.22 25.25
CA ASP A 39 -12.39 15.93 25.49
C ASP A 39 -12.86 14.69 24.70
N LEU A 40 -12.28 14.45 23.52
CA LEU A 40 -12.67 13.38 22.60
C LEU A 40 -11.45 12.79 21.91
N LEU A 41 -11.30 11.47 22.00
CA LEU A 41 -10.43 10.68 21.14
C LEU A 41 -11.17 10.33 19.86
N VAL A 42 -10.58 10.61 18.70
CA VAL A 42 -11.10 10.24 17.39
C VAL A 42 -10.22 9.13 16.81
N CYS A 43 -10.81 7.95 16.53
CA CYS A 43 -10.16 6.79 15.91
C CYS A 43 -10.61 6.63 14.46
N SER A 44 -9.84 5.85 13.66
CA SER A 44 -10.11 5.67 12.23
C SER A 44 -11.34 4.79 11.94
N GLU A 45 -11.74 4.74 10.67
CA GLU A 45 -12.74 3.82 10.12
C GLU A 45 -12.37 2.38 10.43
N LEU A 46 -13.35 1.57 10.87
CA LEU A 46 -13.17 0.15 11.25
C LEU A 46 -11.97 -0.10 12.18
N ALA A 47 -11.65 0.83 13.07
CA ALA A 47 -10.48 0.78 13.94
C ALA A 47 -10.37 -0.52 14.74
N LEU A 48 -11.49 -1.08 15.21
CA LEU A 48 -11.46 -2.31 16.00
C LEU A 48 -11.09 -3.54 15.18
N THR A 49 -11.51 -3.61 13.91
CA THR A 49 -11.20 -4.76 13.04
C THR A 49 -9.96 -4.56 12.18
N GLY A 50 -9.47 -3.32 12.03
CA GLY A 50 -8.58 -2.94 10.94
C GLY A 50 -9.32 -2.90 9.60
N TYR A 51 -8.76 -2.25 8.59
CA TYR A 51 -9.35 -2.07 7.26
C TYR A 51 -8.37 -2.55 6.16
N PRO A 52 -8.85 -3.29 5.12
CA PRO A 52 -10.20 -3.84 4.97
C PRO A 52 -10.33 -5.25 5.58
N PRO A 53 -11.34 -5.53 6.39
CA PRO A 53 -11.53 -6.84 7.01
C PRO A 53 -12.04 -7.92 6.04
N GLU A 54 -12.57 -7.54 4.87
CA GLU A 54 -12.97 -8.44 3.78
C GLU A 54 -13.91 -9.58 4.26
N ASP A 55 -13.71 -10.81 3.77
CA ASP A 55 -14.53 -11.99 4.13
C ASP A 55 -14.47 -12.36 5.62
N LEU A 56 -13.60 -11.75 6.43
CA LEU A 56 -13.67 -11.91 7.88
C LEU A 56 -15.01 -11.40 8.44
N LEU A 57 -15.64 -10.42 7.79
CA LEU A 57 -16.96 -9.91 8.15
C LEU A 57 -18.08 -10.96 8.07
N LEU A 58 -17.88 -12.04 7.31
CA LEU A 58 -18.81 -13.16 7.19
C LEU A 58 -18.68 -14.15 8.36
N ARG A 59 -17.63 -14.01 9.19
CA ARG A 59 -17.38 -14.90 10.32
C ARG A 59 -18.16 -14.46 11.55
N ALA A 60 -18.97 -15.37 12.10
CA ALA A 60 -19.71 -15.11 13.34
C ALA A 60 -18.78 -14.77 14.51
N ASP A 61 -17.63 -15.46 14.61
CA ASP A 61 -16.64 -15.23 15.65
C ASP A 61 -16.06 -13.81 15.63
N LEU A 62 -15.94 -13.20 14.44
CA LEU A 62 -15.49 -11.82 14.33
C LEU A 62 -16.45 -10.88 15.06
N MET A 63 -17.75 -11.02 14.81
CA MET A 63 -18.77 -10.14 15.43
C MET A 63 -18.84 -10.32 16.95
N ILE A 64 -18.70 -11.57 17.46
CA ILE A 64 -18.63 -11.81 18.90
C ILE A 64 -17.45 -11.07 19.55
N ARG A 65 -16.27 -11.08 18.88
CA ARG A 65 -15.08 -10.38 19.35
C ARG A 65 -15.23 -8.86 19.24
N VAL A 66 -15.89 -8.36 18.19
CA VAL A 66 -16.22 -6.93 18.04
C VAL A 66 -17.16 -6.46 19.16
N ASP A 67 -18.19 -7.23 19.48
CA ASP A 67 -19.11 -6.91 20.59
C ASP A 67 -18.38 -6.86 21.93
N ALA A 68 -17.47 -7.81 22.17
CA ALA A 68 -16.63 -7.80 23.38
C ALA A 68 -15.67 -6.59 23.41
N ALA A 69 -15.10 -6.20 22.27
CA ALA A 69 -14.27 -5.02 22.15
C ALA A 69 -15.05 -3.73 22.41
N LEU A 70 -16.26 -3.61 21.86
CA LEU A 70 -17.16 -2.48 22.12
C LEU A 70 -17.56 -2.39 23.59
N ALA A 71 -17.81 -3.53 24.25
CA ALA A 71 -18.07 -3.55 25.69
C ALA A 71 -16.86 -3.04 26.50
N ARG A 72 -15.62 -3.35 26.09
CA ARG A 72 -14.41 -2.80 26.71
C ARG A 72 -14.26 -1.31 26.47
N VAL A 73 -14.54 -0.81 25.26
CA VAL A 73 -14.54 0.64 24.97
C VAL A 73 -15.64 1.34 25.78
N ALA A 74 -16.83 0.77 25.88
CA ALA A 74 -17.91 1.30 26.70
C ALA A 74 -17.55 1.32 28.20
N ALA A 75 -16.77 0.35 28.68
CA ALA A 75 -16.29 0.30 30.07
C ALA A 75 -15.17 1.32 30.39
N TRP A 76 -14.75 2.16 29.44
CA TRP A 76 -13.80 3.24 29.69
C TRP A 76 -14.37 4.28 30.66
N GLU A 77 -13.72 4.45 31.81
CA GLU A 77 -14.19 5.34 32.90
C GLU A 77 -13.57 6.74 32.87
N GLY A 78 -12.64 7.00 31.92
CA GLY A 78 -12.02 8.33 31.79
C GLY A 78 -12.98 9.40 31.31
N ASN A 79 -12.56 10.66 31.47
CA ASN A 79 -13.36 11.83 31.05
C ASN A 79 -13.26 12.09 29.52
N CYS A 80 -12.25 11.57 28.88
CA CYS A 80 -12.09 11.64 27.42
C CYS A 80 -13.07 10.68 26.76
N ALA A 81 -14.02 11.18 25.98
CA ALA A 81 -14.93 10.37 25.18
C ALA A 81 -14.17 9.68 24.02
N ILE A 82 -14.73 8.61 23.46
CA ILE A 82 -14.10 7.84 22.38
C ILE A 82 -15.06 7.73 21.20
N LEU A 83 -14.64 8.24 20.02
CA LEU A 83 -15.26 7.99 18.73
C LEU A 83 -14.47 6.89 18.01
N VAL A 84 -15.09 5.72 17.80
CA VAL A 84 -14.41 4.54 17.24
C VAL A 84 -15.17 3.94 16.08
N GLY A 85 -14.45 3.60 14.99
CA GLY A 85 -14.97 2.90 13.82
C GLY A 85 -15.00 1.39 14.04
N HIS A 86 -16.11 0.72 13.66
CA HIS A 86 -16.29 -0.72 13.81
C HIS A 86 -17.43 -1.23 12.91
N PRO A 87 -17.47 -2.54 12.55
CA PRO A 87 -18.67 -3.12 11.96
C PRO A 87 -19.78 -3.26 13.00
N TRP A 88 -21.04 -3.06 12.58
CA TRP A 88 -22.21 -3.20 13.44
C TRP A 88 -23.32 -4.01 12.76
N ARG A 89 -23.89 -4.98 13.46
CA ARG A 89 -24.96 -5.83 12.93
C ARG A 89 -26.31 -5.47 13.57
N GLU A 90 -27.32 -5.24 12.72
CA GLU A 90 -28.71 -5.10 13.12
C GLU A 90 -29.57 -6.09 12.32
N GLY A 91 -30.06 -7.14 12.98
CA GLY A 91 -30.73 -8.22 12.30
C GLY A 91 -29.86 -8.88 11.23
N GLU A 92 -30.29 -8.83 9.98
CA GLU A 92 -29.51 -9.35 8.83
C GLU A 92 -28.56 -8.30 8.23
N ALA A 93 -28.76 -7.03 8.52
CA ALA A 93 -27.95 -5.95 7.98
C ALA A 93 -26.63 -5.81 8.73
N LEU A 94 -25.56 -5.55 8.00
CA LEU A 94 -24.23 -5.23 8.53
C LEU A 94 -23.85 -3.80 8.07
N TYR A 95 -23.42 -2.98 8.99
CA TYR A 95 -23.06 -1.59 8.72
C TYR A 95 -21.59 -1.32 9.04
N ASN A 96 -20.96 -0.45 8.27
CA ASN A 96 -19.74 0.24 8.65
C ASN A 96 -20.15 1.42 9.55
N ALA A 97 -19.76 1.38 10.82
CA ALA A 97 -20.29 2.24 11.87
C ALA A 97 -19.21 3.05 12.59
N ALA A 98 -19.58 4.22 13.07
CA ALA A 98 -18.83 5.02 14.02
C ALA A 98 -19.68 5.23 15.28
N SER A 99 -19.16 4.83 16.45
CA SER A 99 -19.84 4.98 17.73
C SER A 99 -19.08 5.91 18.66
N LEU A 100 -19.81 6.85 19.25
CA LEU A 100 -19.30 7.76 20.28
C LEU A 100 -19.74 7.27 21.67
N TYR A 101 -18.75 7.00 22.51
CA TYR A 101 -18.96 6.60 23.89
C TYR A 101 -18.44 7.66 24.85
N GLU A 102 -19.19 7.93 25.91
CA GLU A 102 -18.81 8.82 27.03
C GLU A 102 -19.31 8.22 28.35
N HIS A 103 -18.45 8.09 29.35
CA HIS A 103 -18.78 7.58 30.70
C HIS A 103 -19.59 6.27 30.68
N GLY A 104 -19.19 5.32 29.90
CA GLY A 104 -19.85 4.02 29.79
C GLY A 104 -21.11 3.99 28.93
N GLN A 105 -21.53 5.11 28.38
CA GLN A 105 -22.76 5.21 27.59
C GLN A 105 -22.50 5.45 26.12
N LEU A 106 -23.27 4.80 25.26
CA LEU A 106 -23.34 5.11 23.84
C LEU A 106 -24.11 6.42 23.66
N ILE A 107 -23.43 7.48 23.25
CA ILE A 107 -24.01 8.79 22.98
C ILE A 107 -24.63 8.83 21.58
N ALA A 108 -23.94 8.30 20.58
CA ALA A 108 -24.42 8.25 19.20
C ALA A 108 -23.76 7.10 18.44
N ARG A 109 -24.45 6.61 17.40
CA ARG A 109 -23.91 5.71 16.39
C ARG A 109 -24.31 6.20 15.01
N TYR A 110 -23.35 6.33 14.14
CA TYR A 110 -23.51 6.68 12.73
C TYR A 110 -23.20 5.49 11.85
N PHE A 111 -23.94 5.33 10.78
CA PHE A 111 -23.73 4.31 9.76
C PHE A 111 -23.38 4.96 8.43
N LYS A 112 -22.33 4.44 7.79
CA LYS A 112 -21.83 4.91 6.49
C LYS A 112 -22.94 4.89 5.43
N GLN A 113 -23.10 5.99 4.71
CA GLN A 113 -24.12 6.16 3.68
C GLN A 113 -23.62 5.74 2.31
N ASP A 114 -22.43 6.18 1.94
CA ASP A 114 -21.82 5.91 0.65
C ASP A 114 -20.79 4.77 0.76
N LEU A 115 -21.06 3.65 0.09
CA LEU A 115 -20.21 2.47 0.09
C LEU A 115 -19.41 2.39 -1.22
N PRO A 116 -18.08 2.57 -1.20
CA PRO A 116 -17.26 2.46 -2.40
C PRO A 116 -17.26 1.02 -2.93
N ASN A 117 -17.41 0.89 -4.24
CA ASN A 117 -17.41 -0.41 -4.94
C ASN A 117 -16.70 -0.30 -6.29
N TYR A 118 -15.51 0.28 -6.27
CA TYR A 118 -14.65 0.52 -7.43
C TYR A 118 -13.19 0.36 -7.02
N GLY A 119 -12.30 0.13 -8.01
CA GLY A 119 -10.88 -0.07 -7.75
C GLY A 119 -10.65 -1.20 -6.75
N VAL A 120 -10.01 -0.87 -5.64
CA VAL A 120 -9.68 -1.81 -4.56
C VAL A 120 -10.82 -2.04 -3.57
N PHE A 121 -11.90 -1.27 -3.66
CA PHE A 121 -13.02 -1.34 -2.74
C PHE A 121 -14.10 -2.32 -3.20
N ASP A 122 -14.68 -3.05 -2.25
CA ASP A 122 -15.80 -3.98 -2.46
C ASP A 122 -16.77 -3.95 -1.26
N GLU A 123 -17.04 -2.75 -0.73
CA GLU A 123 -17.83 -2.59 0.51
C GLU A 123 -19.29 -3.01 0.36
N LYS A 124 -19.88 -2.85 -0.84
CA LYS A 124 -21.26 -3.28 -1.11
C LYS A 124 -21.45 -4.80 -1.03
N ARG A 125 -20.37 -5.57 -1.06
CA ARG A 125 -20.39 -7.02 -0.84
C ARG A 125 -20.74 -7.38 0.60
N TYR A 126 -20.42 -6.52 1.55
CA TYR A 126 -20.51 -6.80 2.98
C TYR A 126 -21.49 -5.90 3.71
N PHE A 127 -21.48 -4.61 3.42
CA PHE A 127 -22.20 -3.61 4.17
C PHE A 127 -23.49 -3.16 3.49
N THR A 128 -24.45 -2.78 4.32
CA THR A 128 -25.68 -2.10 3.94
C THR A 128 -25.46 -0.59 4.03
N ALA A 129 -25.80 0.15 2.98
CA ALA A 129 -25.77 1.60 2.98
C ALA A 129 -26.87 2.15 3.90
N ALA A 130 -26.52 3.16 4.72
CA ALA A 130 -27.50 3.91 5.50
C ALA A 130 -27.97 5.16 4.76
N SER A 131 -28.90 5.91 5.35
CA SER A 131 -29.41 7.18 4.81
C SER A 131 -29.56 8.27 5.88
N GLU A 132 -29.31 7.94 7.14
CA GLU A 132 -29.56 8.85 8.25
C GLU A 132 -28.34 9.72 8.53
N THR A 133 -28.55 11.02 8.61
CA THR A 133 -27.54 11.99 9.03
C THR A 133 -27.39 11.96 10.54
N CYS A 134 -26.16 12.02 11.05
CA CYS A 134 -25.87 12.05 12.47
C CYS A 134 -25.17 13.35 12.86
N VAL A 135 -25.87 14.20 13.60
CA VAL A 135 -25.30 15.37 14.25
C VAL A 135 -25.44 15.21 15.76
N VAL A 136 -24.32 15.23 16.47
CA VAL A 136 -24.25 14.91 17.89
C VAL A 136 -23.96 16.16 18.72
N PRO A 137 -24.82 16.54 19.67
CA PRO A 137 -24.48 17.56 20.64
C PRO A 137 -23.39 17.01 21.59
N PHE A 138 -22.21 17.59 21.57
CA PHE A 138 -21.10 17.19 22.41
C PHE A 138 -20.34 18.39 22.95
N ARG A 139 -20.24 18.48 24.31
CA ARG A 139 -19.54 19.57 25.03
C ARG A 139 -19.94 20.98 24.55
N GLY A 140 -21.18 21.10 24.00
CA GLY A 140 -21.76 22.34 23.51
C GLY A 140 -21.42 22.72 22.08
N HIS A 141 -20.92 21.80 21.33
CA HIS A 141 -20.75 21.83 19.87
C HIS A 141 -21.69 20.83 19.21
N GLN A 142 -21.96 21.03 17.91
CA GLN A 142 -22.74 20.11 17.09
C GLN A 142 -21.80 19.42 16.13
N LEU A 143 -21.47 18.13 16.40
CA LEU A 143 -20.51 17.35 15.63
C LEU A 143 -21.24 16.55 14.54
N GLY A 144 -20.96 16.82 13.27
CA GLY A 144 -21.43 16.03 12.13
C GLY A 144 -20.49 14.85 11.88
N LEU A 145 -20.98 13.61 12.02
CA LEU A 145 -20.18 12.41 11.84
C LEU A 145 -20.27 11.90 10.40
N LEU A 146 -19.12 11.55 9.81
CA LEU A 146 -18.97 11.00 8.45
C LEU A 146 -17.95 9.86 8.48
N ILE A 147 -18.08 8.92 7.51
CA ILE A 147 -17.11 7.84 7.33
C ILE A 147 -16.63 7.83 5.87
N CYS A 148 -15.36 8.17 5.66
CA CYS A 148 -14.57 8.01 4.46
C CYS A 148 -15.28 8.44 3.16
N GLU A 149 -15.93 7.52 2.41
CA GLU A 149 -16.60 7.78 1.13
C GLU A 149 -17.71 8.82 1.24
N ASP A 150 -18.34 8.96 2.41
CA ASP A 150 -19.34 10.01 2.66
C ASP A 150 -18.80 11.43 2.41
N LEU A 151 -17.48 11.63 2.55
CA LEU A 151 -16.85 12.92 2.26
C LEU A 151 -16.61 13.12 0.76
N TRP A 152 -16.43 12.02 -0.01
CA TRP A 152 -16.20 12.09 -1.47
C TRP A 152 -17.45 12.54 -2.21
N GLN A 153 -18.63 12.23 -1.68
CA GLN A 153 -19.91 12.71 -2.18
C GLN A 153 -20.33 13.98 -1.41
N PRO A 154 -20.89 15.00 -2.07
CA PRO A 154 -21.30 16.23 -1.38
C PRO A 154 -22.51 16.04 -0.47
N GLY A 155 -23.38 15.05 -0.75
CA GLY A 155 -24.66 14.84 -0.09
C GLY A 155 -24.55 14.72 1.44
N PRO A 156 -23.79 13.79 2.00
CA PRO A 156 -23.72 13.57 3.45
C PRO A 156 -23.21 14.80 4.23
N ALA A 157 -22.18 15.49 3.70
CA ALA A 157 -21.64 16.70 4.35
C ALA A 157 -22.65 17.86 4.34
N LEU A 158 -23.36 18.07 3.22
CA LEU A 158 -24.42 19.08 3.12
C LEU A 158 -25.63 18.76 4.02
N ALA A 159 -26.00 17.47 4.11
CA ALA A 159 -27.05 17.01 5.03
C ALA A 159 -26.68 17.25 6.50
N ALA A 160 -25.43 16.98 6.88
CA ALA A 160 -24.93 17.29 8.23
C ALA A 160 -25.00 18.81 8.53
N LYS A 161 -24.59 19.65 7.57
CA LYS A 161 -24.76 21.12 7.68
C LYS A 161 -26.21 21.51 7.87
N ALA A 162 -27.12 20.98 7.03
CA ALA A 162 -28.55 21.26 7.12
C ALA A 162 -29.18 20.82 8.45
N ALA A 163 -28.66 19.73 9.05
CA ALA A 163 -29.05 19.25 10.39
C ALA A 163 -28.42 20.05 11.54
N GLY A 164 -27.62 21.07 11.25
CA GLY A 164 -27.06 21.98 12.24
C GLY A 164 -25.67 21.64 12.75
N ALA A 165 -24.91 20.83 12.03
CA ALA A 165 -23.51 20.59 12.37
C ALA A 165 -22.69 21.90 12.35
N GLU A 166 -21.76 22.02 13.29
CA GLU A 166 -20.80 23.14 13.43
C GLU A 166 -19.37 22.72 13.09
N LEU A 167 -19.08 21.42 13.18
CA LEU A 167 -17.79 20.79 12.86
C LEU A 167 -18.04 19.42 12.23
N LEU A 168 -17.40 19.13 11.12
CA LEU A 168 -17.42 17.81 10.49
C LEU A 168 -16.25 16.96 11.03
N LEU A 169 -16.57 15.76 11.53
CA LEU A 169 -15.61 14.74 11.90
C LEU A 169 -15.72 13.56 10.93
N THR A 170 -14.69 13.32 10.13
CA THR A 170 -14.65 12.16 9.25
C THR A 170 -13.53 11.21 9.66
N ILE A 171 -13.92 9.95 9.88
CA ILE A 171 -13.00 8.85 10.17
C ILE A 171 -12.78 8.04 8.89
N ASN A 172 -11.51 7.73 8.57
CA ASN A 172 -11.17 7.20 7.26
C ASN A 172 -10.19 6.04 7.34
N ALA A 173 -10.26 5.18 6.32
CA ALA A 173 -9.27 4.22 5.91
C ALA A 173 -9.08 4.36 4.39
N SER A 174 -8.58 5.52 3.97
CA SER A 174 -8.38 5.86 2.56
C SER A 174 -6.97 5.45 2.12
N PRO A 175 -6.84 4.50 1.17
CA PRO A 175 -5.54 4.01 0.73
C PRO A 175 -4.77 5.07 -0.07
N TYR A 176 -3.46 4.93 -0.01
CA TYR A 176 -2.49 5.74 -0.72
C TYR A 176 -2.38 5.30 -2.20
N ASP A 177 -2.19 6.24 -3.07
CA ASP A 177 -1.48 6.18 -4.32
C ASP A 177 -0.83 7.56 -4.56
N GLN A 178 0.05 7.67 -5.54
CA GLN A 178 0.85 8.88 -5.76
C GLN A 178 0.04 10.17 -5.98
N GLU A 179 -1.22 10.07 -6.41
CA GLU A 179 -2.10 11.22 -6.68
C GLU A 179 -3.06 11.51 -5.50
N LYS A 180 -3.37 10.51 -4.69
CA LYS A 180 -4.37 10.59 -3.61
C LYS A 180 -4.10 11.68 -2.56
N PRO A 181 -2.86 11.94 -2.10
CA PRO A 181 -2.63 12.99 -1.10
C PRO A 181 -3.06 14.37 -1.57
N TRP A 182 -2.86 14.67 -2.86
CA TRP A 182 -3.29 15.92 -3.47
C TRP A 182 -4.81 15.95 -3.70
N ILE A 183 -5.37 14.90 -4.30
CA ILE A 183 -6.83 14.79 -4.56
C ILE A 183 -7.62 14.93 -3.26
N ARG A 184 -7.18 14.26 -2.18
CA ARG A 184 -7.83 14.37 -0.86
C ARG A 184 -7.80 15.78 -0.31
N ARG A 185 -6.69 16.50 -0.48
CA ARG A 185 -6.56 17.89 -0.02
C ARG A 185 -7.56 18.81 -0.71
N GLU A 186 -7.63 18.73 -2.03
CA GLU A 186 -8.59 19.53 -2.83
C GLU A 186 -10.04 19.21 -2.44
N LEU A 187 -10.36 17.93 -2.30
CA LEU A 187 -11.68 17.48 -1.86
C LEU A 187 -12.09 18.05 -0.50
N MET A 188 -11.18 18.00 0.47
CA MET A 188 -11.45 18.53 1.83
C MET A 188 -11.68 20.04 1.81
N ALA A 189 -10.87 20.79 1.05
CA ALA A 189 -11.05 22.23 0.89
C ALA A 189 -12.39 22.55 0.21
N GLU A 190 -12.77 21.80 -0.83
CA GLU A 190 -14.07 21.92 -1.51
C GLU A 190 -15.25 21.67 -0.54
N ARG A 191 -15.16 20.65 0.33
CA ARG A 191 -16.22 20.38 1.31
C ARG A 191 -16.35 21.47 2.36
N CYS A 192 -15.21 22.05 2.81
CA CYS A 192 -15.24 23.23 3.68
C CYS A 192 -15.93 24.43 3.01
N ASP A 193 -15.60 24.70 1.73
CA ASP A 193 -16.22 25.78 0.95
C ASP A 193 -17.73 25.58 0.80
N GLN A 194 -18.16 24.37 0.39
CA GLN A 194 -19.58 24.04 0.18
C GLN A 194 -20.41 24.11 1.46
N THR A 195 -19.84 23.69 2.59
CA THR A 195 -20.56 23.63 3.86
C THR A 195 -20.37 24.88 4.72
N GLY A 196 -19.29 25.63 4.53
CA GLY A 196 -18.86 26.70 5.44
C GLY A 196 -18.48 26.16 6.82
N LEU A 197 -18.13 24.87 6.94
CA LEU A 197 -17.77 24.22 8.20
C LEU A 197 -16.29 23.82 8.24
N PRO A 198 -15.65 23.87 9.41
CA PRO A 198 -14.36 23.24 9.62
C PRO A 198 -14.49 21.73 9.52
N LEU A 199 -13.39 21.06 9.14
CA LEU A 199 -13.34 19.63 8.88
C LEU A 199 -12.13 18.98 9.56
N VAL A 200 -12.38 17.92 10.31
CA VAL A 200 -11.36 16.99 10.79
C VAL A 200 -11.39 15.74 9.93
N TYR A 201 -10.27 15.44 9.29
CA TYR A 201 -10.04 14.25 8.48
C TYR A 201 -8.99 13.36 9.17
N LEU A 202 -9.44 12.33 9.87
CA LEU A 202 -8.57 11.34 10.47
C LEU A 202 -8.45 10.13 9.56
N ASN A 203 -7.22 9.73 9.18
CA ASN A 203 -6.94 8.54 8.39
C ASN A 203 -6.05 7.57 9.16
N GLN A 204 -6.23 6.26 8.94
CA GLN A 204 -5.32 5.27 9.51
C GLN A 204 -3.95 5.29 8.80
N VAL A 205 -2.93 4.69 9.44
CA VAL A 205 -1.61 4.51 8.86
C VAL A 205 -1.22 3.05 8.96
N CYS A 206 -0.99 2.36 7.84
CA CYS A 206 -0.44 0.99 7.84
C CYS A 206 -0.14 0.49 6.42
N GLY A 207 0.63 -0.61 6.33
CA GLY A 207 0.61 -1.54 5.22
C GLY A 207 -0.36 -2.69 5.51
N GLN A 208 -1.20 -3.03 4.55
CA GLN A 208 -2.14 -4.16 4.63
C GLN A 208 -2.27 -4.82 3.26
N ASP A 209 -1.67 -6.01 3.12
CA ASP A 209 -1.57 -6.73 1.85
C ASP A 209 -0.94 -5.84 0.76
N GLU A 210 -1.66 -5.54 -0.31
CA GLU A 210 -1.21 -4.63 -1.36
C GLU A 210 -1.49 -3.15 -1.05
N LEU A 211 -2.30 -2.86 -0.02
CA LEU A 211 -2.71 -1.50 0.29
C LEU A 211 -1.74 -0.82 1.26
N ILE A 212 -1.54 0.46 1.03
CA ILE A 212 -0.79 1.34 1.92
C ILE A 212 -1.77 2.42 2.37
N PHE A 213 -1.79 2.69 3.66
CA PHE A 213 -2.50 3.82 4.25
C PHE A 213 -1.48 4.79 4.81
N ASP A 214 -1.44 5.97 4.23
CA ASP A 214 -0.41 6.97 4.53
C ASP A 214 -0.65 7.76 5.82
N GLY A 215 -1.79 7.56 6.48
CA GLY A 215 -2.21 8.45 7.56
C GLY A 215 -2.40 9.86 7.03
N CYS A 216 -1.44 10.73 7.28
CA CYS A 216 -1.43 12.11 6.79
C CYS A 216 -2.76 12.82 7.08
N SER A 217 -3.31 12.57 8.29
CA SER A 217 -4.55 13.19 8.78
C SER A 217 -4.45 14.70 8.76
N LYS A 218 -5.57 15.39 8.53
CA LYS A 218 -5.59 16.82 8.29
C LYS A 218 -6.77 17.48 9.00
N VAL A 219 -6.62 18.76 9.35
CA VAL A 219 -7.71 19.59 9.85
C VAL A 219 -7.75 20.89 9.06
N PHE A 220 -8.94 21.28 8.65
CA PHE A 220 -9.21 22.50 7.90
C PHE A 220 -10.14 23.40 8.69
N ASN A 221 -9.95 24.71 8.58
CA ASN A 221 -10.92 25.68 9.06
C ASN A 221 -12.11 25.83 8.08
N SER A 222 -13.11 26.60 8.44
CA SER A 222 -14.31 26.82 7.61
C SER A 222 -14.03 27.53 6.27
N GLN A 223 -12.85 28.10 6.08
CA GLN A 223 -12.39 28.72 4.84
C GLN A 223 -11.61 27.74 3.95
N GLY A 224 -11.49 26.46 4.35
CA GLY A 224 -10.72 25.46 3.61
C GLY A 224 -9.21 25.60 3.77
N GLU A 225 -8.73 26.37 4.75
CA GLU A 225 -7.31 26.50 5.03
C GLU A 225 -6.84 25.37 5.96
N LEU A 226 -5.69 24.77 5.62
CA LEU A 226 -5.08 23.69 6.39
C LEU A 226 -4.49 24.23 7.72
N THR A 227 -5.02 23.77 8.84
CA THR A 227 -4.54 24.16 10.18
C THR A 227 -3.63 23.12 10.80
N HIS A 228 -3.90 21.83 10.60
CA HIS A 228 -3.09 20.72 11.12
C HIS A 228 -2.85 19.66 10.03
N LYS A 229 -1.67 19.07 10.07
CA LYS A 229 -1.27 17.91 9.26
C LYS A 229 -0.39 17.00 10.11
N LEU A 230 -0.82 15.75 10.25
CA LEU A 230 -0.05 14.72 10.94
C LEU A 230 1.02 14.14 10.00
N ALA A 231 2.02 13.51 10.58
CA ALA A 231 3.10 12.90 9.83
C ALA A 231 2.58 11.79 8.90
N PRO A 232 2.98 11.77 7.62
CA PRO A 232 2.69 10.64 6.76
C PRO A 232 3.51 9.41 7.15
N PHE A 233 2.96 8.23 6.92
CA PHE A 233 3.59 6.91 7.14
C PHE A 233 4.07 6.62 8.57
N ALA A 234 3.57 7.34 9.56
CA ALA A 234 3.92 7.18 10.97
C ALA A 234 2.68 7.21 11.88
N GLU A 235 2.70 6.48 12.99
CA GLU A 235 1.70 6.64 14.05
C GLU A 235 1.89 7.99 14.74
N GLU A 236 0.79 8.68 15.01
CA GLU A 236 0.81 9.97 15.72
C GLU A 236 -0.49 10.18 16.50
N LEU A 237 -0.36 10.67 17.74
CA LEU A 237 -1.46 11.23 18.53
C LEU A 237 -1.30 12.74 18.53
N ALA A 238 -2.27 13.47 17.95
CA ALA A 238 -2.21 14.92 17.82
C ALA A 238 -3.40 15.60 18.49
N LEU A 239 -3.10 16.48 19.43
CA LEU A 239 -4.11 17.31 20.09
C LEU A 239 -4.48 18.48 19.17
N VAL A 240 -5.77 18.64 18.90
CA VAL A 240 -6.35 19.73 18.10
C VAL A 240 -7.34 20.49 18.99
N ARG A 241 -7.11 21.76 19.20
CA ARG A 241 -8.04 22.63 19.91
C ARG A 241 -8.97 23.33 18.95
N VAL A 242 -10.25 23.36 19.32
CA VAL A 242 -11.31 24.11 18.63
C VAL A 242 -11.80 25.19 19.55
N ALA A 243 -11.74 26.44 19.13
CA ALA A 243 -12.24 27.59 19.87
C ALA A 243 -13.14 28.42 18.94
N ASP A 244 -14.25 28.90 19.45
CA ASP A 244 -15.28 29.63 18.67
C ASP A 244 -15.72 28.89 17.40
N GLY A 245 -15.79 27.54 17.46
CA GLY A 245 -16.16 26.70 16.36
C GLY A 245 -15.06 26.52 15.29
N GLN A 246 -13.84 27.01 15.50
CA GLN A 246 -12.73 26.91 14.53
C GLN A 246 -11.52 26.21 15.15
N PRO A 247 -10.81 25.35 14.37
CA PRO A 247 -9.55 24.76 14.81
C PRO A 247 -8.49 25.86 14.99
N VAL A 248 -7.83 25.83 16.13
CA VAL A 248 -6.77 26.80 16.46
C VAL A 248 -5.44 26.32 15.90
N LYS A 249 -4.88 27.06 14.98
CA LYS A 249 -3.55 26.76 14.41
C LYS A 249 -2.46 27.13 15.42
N GLU A 250 -1.94 26.13 16.14
CA GLU A 250 -0.90 26.33 17.16
C GLU A 250 0.53 26.25 16.60
N ARG A 251 0.71 25.56 15.47
CA ARG A 251 1.98 25.44 14.74
C ARG A 251 1.74 25.39 13.25
N GLU A 252 2.77 25.68 12.46
CA GLU A 252 2.68 25.49 11.01
C GLU A 252 2.54 23.98 10.70
N PRO A 253 1.61 23.59 9.82
CA PRO A 253 1.51 22.23 9.34
C PRO A 253 2.82 21.75 8.71
N ALA A 254 3.18 20.48 8.90
CA ALA A 254 4.38 19.92 8.29
C ALA A 254 4.36 20.10 6.76
N ALA A 255 5.50 20.47 6.19
CA ALA A 255 5.65 20.57 4.75
C ALA A 255 5.29 19.23 4.06
N PRO A 256 4.75 19.27 2.84
CA PRO A 256 4.56 18.05 2.08
C PRO A 256 5.94 17.41 1.80
N LEU A 257 5.96 16.07 1.76
CA LEU A 257 7.13 15.36 1.27
C LEU A 257 7.29 15.58 -0.23
N GLU A 258 8.54 15.56 -0.69
CA GLU A 258 8.82 15.47 -2.12
C GLU A 258 8.26 14.13 -2.67
N PRO A 259 7.73 14.07 -3.90
CA PRO A 259 7.04 12.90 -4.44
C PRO A 259 7.86 11.59 -4.39
N LEU A 260 9.17 11.66 -4.63
CA LEU A 260 10.05 10.49 -4.55
C LEU A 260 10.24 10.03 -3.10
N ALA A 261 10.38 10.96 -2.16
CA ALA A 261 10.45 10.68 -0.73
C ALA A 261 9.16 10.01 -0.24
N GLU A 262 8.01 10.53 -0.65
CA GLU A 262 6.69 10.00 -0.30
C GLU A 262 6.51 8.57 -0.82
N THR A 263 6.80 8.32 -2.09
CA THR A 263 6.74 6.98 -2.69
C THR A 263 7.70 6.00 -2.01
N TYR A 264 8.94 6.42 -1.73
CA TYR A 264 9.93 5.57 -1.07
C TYR A 264 9.47 5.19 0.35
N GLN A 265 8.96 6.14 1.14
CA GLN A 265 8.44 5.87 2.48
C GLN A 265 7.21 4.97 2.45
N ALA A 266 6.35 5.10 1.44
CA ALA A 266 5.21 4.20 1.23
C ALA A 266 5.67 2.75 1.04
N LEU A 267 6.68 2.51 0.21
CA LEU A 267 7.26 1.18 -0.01
C LEU A 267 7.92 0.63 1.26
N VAL A 268 8.64 1.46 2.01
CA VAL A 268 9.26 1.10 3.30
C VAL A 268 8.18 0.68 4.31
N LEU A 269 7.09 1.45 4.44
CA LEU A 269 5.96 1.10 5.32
C LEU A 269 5.34 -0.24 4.92
N ALA A 270 5.09 -0.45 3.62
CA ALA A 270 4.49 -1.68 3.11
C ALA A 270 5.33 -2.91 3.46
N VAL A 271 6.63 -2.88 3.20
CA VAL A 271 7.56 -3.99 3.53
C VAL A 271 7.62 -4.23 5.02
N ARG A 272 7.79 -3.17 5.83
CA ARG A 272 7.85 -3.27 7.29
C ARG A 272 6.63 -3.97 7.85
N ASP A 273 5.45 -3.49 7.48
CA ASP A 273 4.20 -4.00 8.02
C ASP A 273 3.90 -5.41 7.52
N TYR A 274 4.16 -5.70 6.24
CA TYR A 274 3.95 -7.03 5.71
C TYR A 274 4.83 -8.08 6.41
N VAL A 275 6.10 -7.78 6.60
CA VAL A 275 7.04 -8.68 7.30
C VAL A 275 6.65 -8.87 8.76
N THR A 276 6.39 -7.77 9.47
CA THR A 276 6.18 -7.81 10.93
C THR A 276 4.80 -8.34 11.31
N LYS A 277 3.73 -7.91 10.62
CA LYS A 277 2.35 -8.37 10.89
C LYS A 277 2.14 -9.85 10.57
N ASN A 278 2.88 -10.40 9.59
CA ASN A 278 2.86 -11.83 9.28
C ASN A 278 3.82 -12.66 10.16
N GLY A 279 4.53 -12.05 11.09
CA GLY A 279 5.40 -12.74 12.04
C GLY A 279 6.68 -13.33 11.45
N PHE A 280 7.15 -12.83 10.32
CA PHE A 280 8.44 -13.23 9.75
C PHE A 280 9.60 -12.64 10.57
N HIS A 281 10.66 -13.43 10.72
CA HIS A 281 11.86 -13.00 11.47
C HIS A 281 12.75 -12.03 10.69
N GLY A 282 12.46 -11.79 9.42
CA GLY A 282 13.20 -10.94 8.51
C GLY A 282 12.94 -11.29 7.06
N ALA A 283 13.79 -10.84 6.17
CA ALA A 283 13.68 -11.05 4.73
C ALA A 283 14.95 -11.66 4.13
N VAL A 284 14.78 -12.37 3.02
CA VAL A 284 15.86 -12.84 2.14
C VAL A 284 15.53 -12.45 0.71
N LEU A 285 16.52 -12.02 -0.07
CA LEU A 285 16.33 -11.70 -1.48
C LEU A 285 17.56 -12.10 -2.32
N GLY A 286 17.31 -12.31 -3.61
CA GLY A 286 18.36 -12.45 -4.60
C GLY A 286 18.94 -11.07 -4.96
N LEU A 287 20.21 -10.85 -4.67
CA LEU A 287 20.90 -9.61 -5.05
C LEU A 287 21.75 -9.89 -6.29
N SER A 288 21.20 -9.54 -7.45
CA SER A 288 21.81 -9.83 -8.75
C SER A 288 22.91 -8.84 -9.15
N GLY A 289 22.99 -7.69 -8.44
CA GLY A 289 23.77 -6.55 -8.87
C GLY A 289 23.05 -5.68 -9.92
N GLY A 290 21.78 -5.98 -10.25
CA GLY A 290 20.91 -5.14 -11.06
C GLY A 290 20.13 -4.14 -10.22
N ILE A 291 19.62 -3.09 -10.88
CA ILE A 291 19.00 -1.93 -10.21
C ILE A 291 17.77 -2.29 -9.37
N ASP A 292 16.93 -3.23 -9.83
CA ASP A 292 15.70 -3.63 -9.13
C ASP A 292 16.03 -4.34 -7.80
N SER A 293 16.95 -5.29 -7.84
CA SER A 293 17.41 -5.98 -6.62
C SER A 293 18.12 -5.04 -5.66
N ALA A 294 18.86 -4.06 -6.20
CA ALA A 294 19.53 -3.03 -5.40
C ALA A 294 18.53 -2.12 -4.67
N LEU A 295 17.49 -1.66 -5.36
CA LEU A 295 16.42 -0.87 -4.73
C LEU A 295 15.64 -1.69 -3.71
N THR A 296 15.30 -2.94 -4.05
CA THR A 296 14.61 -3.86 -3.13
C THR A 296 15.40 -4.09 -1.84
N LEU A 297 16.72 -4.28 -1.94
CA LEU A 297 17.60 -4.40 -0.77
C LEU A 297 17.57 -3.14 0.08
N ALA A 298 17.66 -1.96 -0.53
CA ALA A 298 17.65 -0.68 0.17
C ALA A 298 16.33 -0.49 0.93
N ILE A 299 15.20 -0.69 0.27
CA ILE A 299 13.87 -0.59 0.89
C ILE A 299 13.72 -1.61 2.04
N ALA A 300 14.16 -2.86 1.85
CA ALA A 300 14.05 -3.90 2.86
C ALA A 300 14.87 -3.55 4.12
N ALA A 301 16.11 -3.11 3.96
CA ALA A 301 16.97 -2.74 5.07
C ALA A 301 16.46 -1.50 5.82
N ASP A 302 15.94 -0.50 5.10
CA ASP A 302 15.33 0.69 5.70
C ASP A 302 14.00 0.34 6.42
N ALA A 303 13.29 -0.69 5.95
CA ALA A 303 12.00 -1.11 6.52
C ALA A 303 12.13 -1.90 7.83
N ILE A 304 13.05 -2.89 7.89
CA ILE A 304 13.10 -3.85 9.00
C ILE A 304 14.46 -3.91 9.72
N GLY A 305 15.44 -3.12 9.28
CA GLY A 305 16.82 -3.12 9.77
C GLY A 305 17.71 -4.10 8.99
N ALA A 306 18.95 -3.69 8.75
CA ALA A 306 19.93 -4.46 7.97
C ALA A 306 20.23 -5.84 8.58
N ASP A 307 20.21 -5.96 9.92
CA ASP A 307 20.42 -7.20 10.68
C ASP A 307 19.37 -8.29 10.40
N LYS A 308 18.20 -7.91 9.91
CA LYS A 308 17.10 -8.81 9.58
C LYS A 308 17.01 -9.14 8.09
N VAL A 309 17.88 -8.59 7.27
CA VAL A 309 17.89 -8.82 5.81
C VAL A 309 19.09 -9.67 5.43
N GLN A 310 18.86 -10.63 4.53
CA GLN A 310 19.91 -11.47 3.93
C GLN A 310 19.88 -11.31 2.41
N ALA A 311 20.98 -10.88 1.84
CA ALA A 311 21.19 -10.79 0.40
C ALA A 311 21.98 -12.00 -0.10
N VAL A 312 21.52 -12.62 -1.19
CA VAL A 312 22.13 -13.80 -1.78
C VAL A 312 22.46 -13.54 -3.25
N MET A 313 23.75 -13.47 -3.57
CA MET A 313 24.23 -13.48 -4.92
C MET A 313 24.29 -14.92 -5.45
N MET A 314 23.66 -15.19 -6.57
CA MET A 314 23.53 -16.54 -7.14
C MET A 314 24.09 -16.56 -8.58
N PRO A 315 25.44 -16.51 -8.74
CA PRO A 315 26.05 -16.37 -10.03
C PRO A 315 25.95 -17.66 -10.86
N PHE A 316 25.95 -17.46 -12.18
CA PHE A 316 26.07 -18.48 -13.20
C PHE A 316 27.18 -18.06 -14.18
N ARG A 317 27.56 -18.91 -15.12
CA ARG A 317 28.66 -18.66 -16.10
C ARG A 317 28.48 -17.37 -16.92
N TYR A 318 27.26 -16.86 -17.06
CA TYR A 318 26.96 -15.62 -17.79
C TYR A 318 26.92 -14.38 -16.88
N THR A 319 27.01 -14.56 -15.56
CA THR A 319 26.98 -13.43 -14.63
C THR A 319 28.27 -12.62 -14.75
N ALA A 320 28.14 -11.35 -15.04
CA ALA A 320 29.27 -10.43 -15.15
C ALA A 320 29.97 -10.26 -13.79
N GLN A 321 31.31 -10.24 -13.80
CA GLN A 321 32.08 -10.04 -12.58
C GLN A 321 31.71 -8.74 -11.86
N MET A 322 31.42 -7.67 -12.61
CA MET A 322 30.99 -6.40 -12.05
C MET A 322 29.68 -6.51 -11.26
N SER A 323 28.76 -7.39 -11.67
CA SER A 323 27.48 -7.60 -10.95
C SER A 323 27.73 -8.20 -9.57
N VAL A 324 28.68 -9.13 -9.46
CA VAL A 324 29.09 -9.71 -8.17
C VAL A 324 29.76 -8.67 -7.26
N GLU A 325 30.61 -7.82 -7.85
CA GLU A 325 31.30 -6.74 -7.13
C GLU A 325 30.33 -5.70 -6.61
N ASP A 326 29.40 -5.23 -7.46
CA ASP A 326 28.39 -4.23 -7.10
C ASP A 326 27.42 -4.75 -6.01
N ALA A 327 26.97 -5.99 -6.14
CA ALA A 327 26.12 -6.62 -5.12
C ALA A 327 26.85 -6.70 -3.77
N LYS A 328 28.11 -7.11 -3.77
CA LYS A 328 28.92 -7.18 -2.56
C LYS A 328 29.13 -5.80 -1.96
N GLU A 329 29.52 -4.81 -2.75
CA GLU A 329 29.74 -3.43 -2.31
C GLU A 329 28.49 -2.85 -1.64
N GLN A 330 27.32 -3.01 -2.26
CA GLN A 330 26.07 -2.51 -1.68
C GLN A 330 25.75 -3.20 -0.35
N ALA A 331 25.85 -4.53 -0.27
CA ALA A 331 25.58 -5.28 0.95
C ALA A 331 26.53 -4.86 2.10
N GLU A 332 27.82 -4.65 1.80
CA GLU A 332 28.82 -4.17 2.78
C GLU A 332 28.50 -2.74 3.27
N ARG A 333 28.16 -1.83 2.34
CA ARG A 333 27.76 -0.45 2.69
C ARG A 333 26.57 -0.41 3.63
N MET A 334 25.59 -1.29 3.38
CA MET A 334 24.34 -1.35 4.15
C MET A 334 24.46 -2.22 5.41
N GLY A 335 25.57 -2.95 5.60
CA GLY A 335 25.76 -3.86 6.76
C GLY A 335 24.81 -5.06 6.74
N VAL A 336 24.40 -5.52 5.55
CA VAL A 336 23.49 -6.66 5.36
C VAL A 336 24.25 -7.97 5.26
N GLU A 337 23.72 -9.06 5.82
CA GLU A 337 24.25 -10.42 5.64
C GLU A 337 24.32 -10.77 4.13
N PHE A 338 25.53 -11.06 3.62
CA PHE A 338 25.74 -11.33 2.20
C PHE A 338 26.35 -12.72 1.98
N ASN A 339 25.76 -13.49 1.06
CA ASN A 339 26.22 -14.82 0.70
C ASN A 339 26.32 -14.95 -0.81
N ILE A 340 27.29 -15.74 -1.28
CA ILE A 340 27.42 -16.10 -2.70
C ILE A 340 27.24 -17.61 -2.83
N ILE A 341 26.25 -18.02 -3.66
CA ILE A 341 25.92 -19.43 -3.90
C ILE A 341 25.76 -19.64 -5.40
N SER A 342 26.74 -20.27 -6.05
CA SER A 342 26.64 -20.60 -7.49
C SER A 342 25.51 -21.58 -7.77
N ILE A 343 24.72 -21.30 -8.81
CA ILE A 343 23.67 -22.23 -9.29
C ILE A 343 24.19 -23.28 -10.27
N GLU A 344 25.46 -23.22 -10.68
CA GLU A 344 26.07 -24.11 -11.67
C GLU A 344 25.82 -25.59 -11.37
N PRO A 345 26.13 -26.11 -10.15
CA PRO A 345 25.97 -27.54 -9.87
C PRO A 345 24.53 -28.03 -9.98
N MET A 346 23.57 -27.18 -9.60
CA MET A 346 22.14 -27.53 -9.67
C MET A 346 21.66 -27.52 -11.11
N PHE A 347 22.03 -26.51 -11.88
CA PHE A 347 21.72 -26.43 -13.31
C PHE A 347 22.27 -27.64 -14.07
N GLU A 348 23.55 -27.98 -13.89
CA GLU A 348 24.16 -29.14 -14.54
C GLU A 348 23.52 -30.47 -14.11
N GLY A 349 23.09 -30.58 -12.84
CA GLY A 349 22.33 -31.73 -12.36
C GLY A 349 21.03 -31.92 -13.13
N PHE A 350 20.25 -30.84 -13.30
CA PHE A 350 19.02 -30.88 -14.10
C PHE A 350 19.30 -31.20 -15.56
N MET A 351 20.30 -30.54 -16.20
CA MET A 351 20.63 -30.78 -17.60
C MET A 351 21.06 -32.22 -17.84
N THR A 352 21.81 -32.81 -16.92
CA THR A 352 22.22 -34.22 -17.00
C THR A 352 21.00 -35.16 -16.99
N GLN A 353 20.04 -34.91 -16.12
CA GLN A 353 18.84 -35.75 -16.03
C GLN A 353 17.87 -35.54 -17.21
N LEU A 354 17.84 -34.35 -17.79
CA LEU A 354 16.96 -34.01 -18.90
C LEU A 354 17.56 -34.29 -20.28
N ALA A 355 18.87 -34.53 -20.36
CA ALA A 355 19.58 -34.73 -21.62
C ALA A 355 18.92 -35.76 -22.55
N PRO A 356 18.46 -36.97 -22.08
CA PRO A 356 17.80 -37.92 -22.93
C PRO A 356 16.46 -37.45 -23.51
N LEU A 357 15.77 -36.52 -22.78
CA LEU A 357 14.48 -35.97 -23.19
C LEU A 357 14.62 -34.76 -24.12
N PHE A 358 15.79 -34.13 -24.12
CA PHE A 358 16.10 -32.95 -24.93
C PHE A 358 16.91 -33.30 -26.18
N GLU A 359 17.17 -34.60 -26.43
CA GLU A 359 17.90 -35.05 -27.62
C GLU A 359 17.21 -34.57 -28.92
N GLY A 360 17.95 -33.89 -29.77
CA GLY A 360 17.45 -33.33 -31.03
C GLY A 360 16.75 -32.00 -30.93
N THR A 361 16.65 -31.40 -29.73
CA THR A 361 16.15 -30.03 -29.55
C THR A 361 17.28 -29.00 -29.47
N ALA A 362 17.04 -27.79 -29.94
CA ALA A 362 17.96 -26.67 -29.78
C ALA A 362 17.75 -26.01 -28.40
N ARG A 363 18.77 -25.32 -27.89
CA ARG A 363 18.63 -24.44 -26.72
C ARG A 363 17.67 -23.30 -27.01
N ASP A 364 16.84 -22.98 -26.02
CA ASP A 364 15.87 -21.88 -26.06
C ASP A 364 15.68 -21.26 -24.66
N THR A 365 14.56 -20.58 -24.41
CA THR A 365 14.21 -20.01 -23.12
C THR A 365 14.05 -21.04 -21.98
N THR A 366 14.08 -22.35 -22.29
CA THR A 366 13.98 -23.43 -21.30
C THR A 366 15.17 -23.37 -20.33
N GLU A 367 16.38 -23.25 -20.87
CA GLU A 367 17.60 -23.19 -20.07
C GLU A 367 17.72 -21.88 -19.28
N GLU A 368 17.25 -20.75 -19.83
CA GLU A 368 17.17 -19.48 -19.11
C GLU A 368 16.21 -19.59 -17.92
N ASN A 369 15.02 -20.12 -18.16
CA ASN A 369 14.02 -20.35 -17.13
C ASN A 369 14.48 -21.35 -16.06
N LEU A 370 15.30 -22.33 -16.42
CA LEU A 370 15.88 -23.29 -15.48
C LEU A 370 16.84 -22.61 -14.51
N GLN A 371 17.67 -21.66 -14.99
CA GLN A 371 18.54 -20.85 -14.13
C GLN A 371 17.73 -20.07 -13.10
N ALA A 372 16.67 -19.37 -13.55
CA ALA A 372 15.80 -18.60 -12.65
C ALA A 372 15.14 -19.51 -11.59
N ARG A 373 14.68 -20.71 -11.98
CA ARG A 373 14.09 -21.69 -11.04
C ARG A 373 15.10 -22.25 -10.05
N CYS A 374 16.35 -22.51 -10.45
CA CYS A 374 17.41 -22.87 -9.52
C CYS A 374 17.58 -21.80 -8.42
N ARG A 375 17.58 -20.52 -8.79
CA ARG A 375 17.65 -19.41 -7.84
C ARG A 375 16.43 -19.37 -6.90
N GLY A 376 15.23 -19.52 -7.45
CA GLY A 376 14.00 -19.57 -6.68
C GLY A 376 14.00 -20.69 -5.63
N VAL A 377 14.43 -21.89 -5.98
CA VAL A 377 14.53 -23.04 -5.05
C VAL A 377 15.51 -22.75 -3.92
N LEU A 378 16.68 -22.17 -4.21
CA LEU A 378 17.66 -21.79 -3.18
C LEU A 378 17.12 -20.76 -2.21
N LEU A 379 16.49 -19.70 -2.71
CA LEU A 379 15.90 -18.65 -1.85
C LEU A 379 14.79 -19.22 -0.96
N MET A 380 13.92 -20.08 -1.51
CA MET A 380 12.85 -20.72 -0.75
C MET A 380 13.40 -21.68 0.32
N ALA A 381 14.49 -22.39 0.05
CA ALA A 381 15.14 -23.25 1.03
C ALA A 381 15.71 -22.43 2.21
N LEU A 382 16.37 -21.30 1.93
CA LEU A 382 16.87 -20.37 2.94
C LEU A 382 15.72 -19.75 3.75
N SER A 383 14.66 -19.30 3.07
CA SER A 383 13.44 -18.77 3.67
C SER A 383 12.86 -19.72 4.71
N ASN A 384 12.61 -20.97 4.33
CA ASN A 384 12.05 -21.99 5.21
C ASN A 384 12.95 -22.26 6.43
N LYS A 385 14.26 -22.33 6.20
CA LYS A 385 15.24 -22.63 7.26
C LYS A 385 15.36 -21.50 8.28
N ARG A 386 15.29 -20.26 7.81
CA ARG A 386 15.50 -19.05 8.62
C ARG A 386 14.22 -18.36 9.07
N ARG A 387 13.04 -18.82 8.59
CA ARG A 387 11.73 -18.15 8.78
C ARG A 387 11.75 -16.69 8.31
N ARG A 388 12.50 -16.41 7.27
CA ARG A 388 12.58 -15.13 6.58
C ARG A 388 11.71 -15.19 5.32
N ILE A 389 10.96 -14.14 5.03
CA ILE A 389 10.19 -14.07 3.77
C ILE A 389 11.15 -13.85 2.60
N VAL A 390 10.85 -14.45 1.44
CA VAL A 390 11.53 -14.10 0.19
C VAL A 390 10.88 -12.85 -0.37
N LEU A 391 11.66 -11.78 -0.57
CA LEU A 391 11.26 -10.60 -1.33
C LEU A 391 11.65 -10.80 -2.79
N THR A 392 10.67 -10.67 -3.69
CA THR A 392 10.93 -10.65 -5.13
C THR A 392 11.27 -9.25 -5.60
N THR A 393 11.89 -9.14 -6.74
CA THR A 393 12.50 -7.90 -7.25
C THR A 393 11.93 -7.48 -8.60
N GLY A 394 10.83 -8.10 -9.04
CA GLY A 394 10.15 -7.76 -10.29
C GLY A 394 9.49 -6.39 -10.20
N ASN A 395 9.62 -5.57 -11.24
CA ASN A 395 8.98 -4.26 -11.31
C ASN A 395 7.69 -4.30 -12.16
N LYS A 396 6.91 -3.21 -12.12
CA LYS A 396 5.63 -3.10 -12.83
C LYS A 396 5.77 -3.35 -14.34
N SER A 397 6.82 -2.82 -14.96
CA SER A 397 7.05 -2.90 -16.41
C SER A 397 7.31 -4.35 -16.85
N GLU A 398 8.18 -5.05 -16.13
CA GLU A 398 8.48 -6.48 -16.36
C GLU A 398 7.25 -7.36 -16.10
N MET A 399 6.56 -7.15 -14.98
CA MET A 399 5.35 -7.87 -14.62
C MET A 399 4.21 -7.66 -15.64
N ALA A 400 4.10 -6.46 -16.20
CA ALA A 400 3.11 -6.14 -17.22
C ALA A 400 3.28 -7.01 -18.47
N VAL A 401 4.48 -7.01 -19.04
CA VAL A 401 4.77 -7.70 -20.31
C VAL A 401 5.13 -9.17 -20.12
N GLY A 402 5.21 -9.64 -18.86
CA GLY A 402 5.57 -11.02 -18.53
C GLY A 402 7.04 -11.35 -18.73
N TYR A 403 7.92 -10.35 -18.66
CA TYR A 403 9.37 -10.51 -18.67
C TYR A 403 9.84 -11.02 -17.30
N ALA A 404 9.35 -12.20 -16.94
CA ALA A 404 9.58 -12.86 -15.67
C ALA A 404 9.37 -14.38 -15.84
N THR A 405 10.07 -15.17 -15.05
CA THR A 405 9.99 -16.63 -15.06
C THR A 405 9.07 -17.15 -13.97
N LEU A 406 7.97 -17.80 -14.37
CA LEU A 406 7.06 -18.44 -13.45
C LEU A 406 7.79 -19.49 -12.58
N TYR A 407 7.64 -19.39 -11.26
CA TYR A 407 8.34 -20.19 -10.25
C TYR A 407 9.87 -20.03 -10.24
N GLY A 408 10.40 -18.99 -10.88
CA GLY A 408 11.80 -18.59 -10.86
C GLY A 408 11.98 -17.30 -10.05
N ASP A 409 12.23 -16.20 -10.73
CA ASP A 409 12.37 -14.86 -10.14
C ASP A 409 11.06 -14.32 -9.53
N MET A 410 9.92 -14.88 -9.93
CA MET A 410 8.61 -14.60 -9.32
C MET A 410 8.37 -15.38 -8.01
N ALA A 411 9.26 -16.30 -7.62
CA ALA A 411 9.08 -17.13 -6.43
C ALA A 411 9.42 -16.35 -5.15
N GLY A 412 8.40 -15.92 -4.42
CA GLY A 412 8.55 -15.21 -3.16
C GLY A 412 7.23 -14.94 -2.46
N GLY A 413 7.30 -14.27 -1.32
CA GLY A 413 6.13 -13.97 -0.49
C GLY A 413 5.65 -12.52 -0.60
N PHE A 414 6.53 -11.59 -1.03
CA PHE A 414 6.17 -10.19 -1.26
C PHE A 414 7.01 -9.58 -2.38
N ASP A 415 6.37 -8.91 -3.31
CA ASP A 415 7.00 -8.29 -4.48
C ASP A 415 7.08 -6.78 -4.29
N VAL A 416 8.25 -6.31 -3.82
CA VAL A 416 8.43 -4.94 -3.33
C VAL A 416 8.19 -3.88 -4.40
N LEU A 417 8.56 -4.18 -5.64
CA LEU A 417 8.49 -3.23 -6.77
C LEU A 417 7.36 -3.55 -7.76
N LYS A 418 6.44 -4.45 -7.40
CA LYS A 418 5.37 -4.95 -8.29
C LYS A 418 4.58 -3.86 -9.02
N ASP A 419 4.37 -2.71 -8.39
CA ASP A 419 3.63 -1.56 -8.95
C ASP A 419 4.54 -0.34 -9.20
N VAL A 420 5.86 -0.53 -9.23
CA VAL A 420 6.85 0.52 -9.52
C VAL A 420 7.30 0.40 -10.97
N PRO A 421 6.95 1.34 -11.86
CA PRO A 421 7.47 1.37 -13.23
C PRO A 421 9.01 1.44 -13.27
N LYS A 422 9.64 0.84 -14.28
CA LYS A 422 11.11 0.80 -14.40
C LYS A 422 11.73 2.20 -14.36
N THR A 423 11.13 3.16 -15.03
CA THR A 423 11.59 4.56 -15.03
C THR A 423 11.56 5.19 -13.63
N LEU A 424 10.62 4.77 -12.78
CA LEU A 424 10.54 5.20 -11.39
C LEU A 424 11.57 4.48 -10.50
N VAL A 425 11.93 3.22 -10.82
CA VAL A 425 12.99 2.49 -10.11
C VAL A 425 14.30 3.26 -10.15
N PHE A 426 14.70 3.77 -11.33
CA PHE A 426 15.91 4.60 -11.47
C PHE A 426 15.85 5.84 -10.58
N LYS A 427 14.74 6.57 -10.62
CA LYS A 427 14.56 7.80 -9.82
C LYS A 427 14.59 7.52 -8.32
N LEU A 428 14.02 6.40 -7.87
CA LEU A 428 14.05 6.01 -6.46
C LEU A 428 15.44 5.59 -6.00
N CYS A 429 16.26 4.97 -6.86
CA CYS A 429 17.66 4.68 -6.56
C CYS A 429 18.48 5.97 -6.39
N GLU A 430 18.32 6.92 -7.30
CA GLU A 430 18.95 8.24 -7.21
C GLU A 430 18.49 8.98 -5.94
N TYR A 431 17.19 8.98 -5.67
CA TYR A 431 16.64 9.55 -4.44
C TYR A 431 17.27 8.91 -3.20
N ARG A 432 17.31 7.56 -3.12
CA ARG A 432 17.90 6.89 -1.95
C ARG A 432 19.37 7.26 -1.76
N ASN A 433 20.13 7.33 -2.84
CA ASN A 433 21.52 7.76 -2.81
C ASN A 433 21.70 9.23 -2.44
N SER A 434 20.71 10.09 -2.69
CA SER A 434 20.75 11.50 -2.25
C SER A 434 20.60 11.65 -0.73
N VAL A 435 19.95 10.66 -0.08
CA VAL A 435 19.82 10.64 1.38
C VAL A 435 21.09 10.07 2.03
N ASP A 436 21.55 8.93 1.52
CA ASP A 436 22.79 8.26 1.95
C ASP A 436 23.23 7.30 0.84
N TYR A 437 24.49 7.41 0.41
CA TYR A 437 25.00 6.67 -0.74
C TYR A 437 25.24 5.19 -0.41
N VAL A 438 24.33 4.33 -0.89
CA VAL A 438 24.36 2.88 -0.64
C VAL A 438 24.37 2.04 -1.92
N ILE A 439 23.75 2.51 -3.01
CA ILE A 439 23.71 1.81 -4.30
C ILE A 439 24.89 2.29 -5.15
N PRO A 440 25.80 1.38 -5.59
CA PRO A 440 26.91 1.78 -6.45
C PRO A 440 26.41 2.47 -7.72
N GLN A 441 27.01 3.60 -8.10
CA GLN A 441 26.56 4.41 -9.24
C GLN A 441 26.51 3.59 -10.54
N ARG A 442 27.47 2.68 -10.74
CA ARG A 442 27.52 1.79 -11.89
C ARG A 442 26.25 0.93 -12.05
N VAL A 443 25.56 0.58 -10.96
CA VAL A 443 24.28 -0.16 -10.99
C VAL A 443 23.18 0.69 -11.62
N ILE A 444 23.20 2.00 -11.37
CA ILE A 444 22.22 2.94 -11.92
C ILE A 444 22.52 3.29 -13.38
N ASP A 445 23.80 3.44 -13.72
CA ASP A 445 24.23 3.96 -15.04
C ASP A 445 24.18 2.88 -16.15
N ARG A 446 24.29 1.59 -15.78
CA ARG A 446 24.35 0.53 -16.80
C ARG A 446 22.95 0.15 -17.34
N PRO A 447 22.88 -0.29 -18.61
CA PRO A 447 21.65 -0.83 -19.18
C PRO A 447 21.15 -2.05 -18.39
N PRO A 448 19.83 -2.18 -18.17
CA PRO A 448 19.24 -3.34 -17.52
C PRO A 448 19.45 -4.63 -18.34
N SER A 449 19.74 -5.72 -17.63
CA SER A 449 19.95 -7.05 -18.22
C SER A 449 19.58 -8.16 -17.23
N ALA A 450 18.93 -9.21 -17.71
CA ALA A 450 18.65 -10.40 -16.92
C ALA A 450 19.87 -11.31 -16.73
N GLU A 451 20.97 -11.14 -17.51
CA GLU A 451 22.21 -11.94 -17.49
C GLU A 451 21.97 -13.47 -17.57
N LEU A 452 20.95 -13.90 -18.31
CA LEU A 452 20.61 -15.31 -18.50
C LEU A 452 21.24 -15.91 -19.77
N ALA A 453 21.71 -15.07 -20.68
CA ALA A 453 22.43 -15.40 -21.92
C ALA A 453 23.61 -14.44 -22.13
N PRO A 454 24.57 -14.82 -22.99
CA PRO A 454 25.70 -13.94 -23.33
C PRO A 454 25.23 -12.61 -23.93
N ASP A 455 25.81 -11.50 -23.47
CA ASP A 455 25.60 -10.12 -23.98
C ASP A 455 24.13 -9.67 -24.02
N GLN A 456 23.24 -10.29 -23.24
CA GLN A 456 21.82 -10.02 -23.18
C GLN A 456 21.54 -8.62 -22.59
N VAL A 457 20.62 -7.87 -23.22
CA VAL A 457 20.00 -6.66 -22.67
C VAL A 457 18.48 -6.72 -22.82
N ASP A 458 17.74 -6.08 -21.93
CA ASP A 458 16.26 -6.12 -21.93
C ASP A 458 15.67 -5.55 -23.23
N GLN A 459 16.34 -4.56 -23.83
CA GLN A 459 15.93 -3.94 -25.10
C GLN A 459 16.02 -4.86 -26.32
N ASP A 460 16.65 -6.05 -26.22
CA ASP A 460 16.61 -7.06 -27.29
C ASP A 460 15.17 -7.55 -27.55
N SER A 461 14.31 -7.48 -26.54
CA SER A 461 12.93 -7.97 -26.62
C SER A 461 11.87 -6.90 -26.33
N LEU A 462 12.20 -5.86 -25.55
CA LEU A 462 11.29 -4.83 -25.09
C LEU A 462 11.58 -3.48 -25.76
N PRO A 463 10.57 -2.62 -25.94
CA PRO A 463 10.82 -1.24 -26.31
C PRO A 463 11.56 -0.50 -25.18
N PRO A 464 12.20 0.66 -25.44
CA PRO A 464 12.76 1.51 -24.40
C PRO A 464 11.76 1.75 -23.25
N TYR A 465 12.25 1.72 -22.00
CA TYR A 465 11.36 1.75 -20.84
C TYR A 465 10.55 3.04 -20.70
N ASP A 466 11.02 4.17 -21.17
CA ASP A 466 10.26 5.41 -21.24
C ASP A 466 9.01 5.28 -22.12
N ILE A 467 9.12 4.61 -23.25
CA ILE A 467 7.99 4.32 -24.15
C ILE A 467 7.11 3.23 -23.54
N LEU A 468 7.70 2.16 -23.02
CA LEU A 468 6.97 1.05 -22.41
C LEU A 468 6.09 1.53 -21.25
N ASP A 469 6.68 2.26 -20.29
CA ASP A 469 5.97 2.73 -19.10
C ASP A 469 4.87 3.74 -19.46
N ALA A 470 5.10 4.59 -20.47
CA ALA A 470 4.06 5.51 -20.95
C ALA A 470 2.87 4.74 -21.56
N ILE A 471 3.10 3.71 -22.37
CA ILE A 471 2.03 2.86 -22.93
C ILE A 471 1.32 2.11 -21.80
N LEU A 472 2.06 1.57 -20.81
CA LEU A 472 1.48 0.85 -19.68
C LEU A 472 0.58 1.76 -18.83
N LYS A 473 1.00 2.99 -18.56
CA LYS A 473 0.17 3.96 -17.85
C LYS A 473 -1.15 4.18 -18.59
N ARG A 474 -1.09 4.45 -19.89
CA ARG A 474 -2.30 4.68 -20.70
C ARG A 474 -3.22 3.45 -20.76
N TYR A 475 -2.65 2.26 -20.98
CA TYR A 475 -3.45 1.04 -21.14
C TYR A 475 -3.97 0.48 -19.81
N VAL A 476 -3.10 0.42 -18.77
CA VAL A 476 -3.44 -0.25 -17.51
C VAL A 476 -4.17 0.65 -16.53
N GLU A 477 -3.73 1.91 -16.40
CA GLU A 477 -4.27 2.83 -15.39
C GLU A 477 -5.42 3.67 -15.93
N GLU A 478 -5.40 4.02 -17.22
CA GLU A 478 -6.34 4.95 -17.84
C GLU A 478 -7.30 4.28 -18.86
N ASP A 479 -7.20 2.96 -19.05
CA ASP A 479 -8.02 2.16 -19.97
C ASP A 479 -8.06 2.71 -21.42
N ALA A 480 -6.98 3.40 -21.86
CA ALA A 480 -6.90 4.00 -23.19
C ALA A 480 -6.90 2.96 -24.30
N SER A 481 -7.56 3.25 -25.42
CA SER A 481 -7.55 2.40 -26.61
C SER A 481 -6.26 2.55 -27.42
N VAL A 482 -6.01 1.59 -28.33
CA VAL A 482 -4.91 1.70 -29.30
C VAL A 482 -5.02 3.00 -30.11
N ALA A 483 -6.25 3.36 -30.54
CA ALA A 483 -6.48 4.56 -31.33
C ALA A 483 -6.14 5.85 -30.59
N ASP A 484 -6.47 5.92 -29.29
CA ASP A 484 -6.13 7.07 -28.44
C ASP A 484 -4.61 7.25 -28.34
N MET A 485 -3.88 6.17 -28.05
CA MET A 485 -2.42 6.21 -27.93
C MET A 485 -1.73 6.54 -29.26
N VAL A 486 -2.22 6.03 -30.38
CA VAL A 486 -1.69 6.37 -31.72
C VAL A 486 -1.96 7.85 -32.04
N ALA A 487 -3.12 8.39 -31.67
CA ALA A 487 -3.44 9.81 -31.83
C ALA A 487 -2.51 10.72 -30.98
N GLU A 488 -1.99 10.22 -29.86
CA GLU A 488 -0.99 10.89 -29.02
C GLU A 488 0.45 10.78 -29.55
N GLY A 489 0.66 10.03 -30.63
CA GLY A 489 1.95 9.92 -31.31
C GLY A 489 2.75 8.65 -31.03
N PHE A 490 2.19 7.66 -30.32
CA PHE A 490 2.83 6.38 -30.15
C PHE A 490 2.80 5.56 -31.48
N GLU A 491 3.87 4.81 -31.74
CA GLU A 491 3.92 3.93 -32.90
C GLU A 491 2.95 2.76 -32.72
N GLU A 492 2.00 2.60 -33.66
CA GLU A 492 0.93 1.60 -33.58
C GLU A 492 1.46 0.16 -33.37
N ALA A 493 2.52 -0.22 -34.07
CA ALA A 493 3.10 -1.55 -33.97
C ALA A 493 3.64 -1.83 -32.55
N VAL A 494 4.26 -0.82 -31.92
CA VAL A 494 4.78 -0.91 -30.55
C VAL A 494 3.64 -1.00 -29.54
N VAL A 495 2.60 -0.15 -29.68
CA VAL A 495 1.42 -0.18 -28.82
C VAL A 495 0.74 -1.55 -28.85
N ARG A 496 0.47 -2.08 -30.05
CA ARG A 496 -0.15 -3.40 -30.23
C ARG A 496 0.70 -4.53 -29.66
N LYS A 497 2.04 -4.48 -29.83
CA LYS A 497 2.97 -5.45 -29.25
C LYS A 497 2.88 -5.45 -27.72
N VAL A 498 2.93 -4.27 -27.10
CA VAL A 498 2.88 -4.13 -25.62
C VAL A 498 1.54 -4.62 -25.07
N ILE A 499 0.42 -4.17 -25.61
CA ILE A 499 -0.92 -4.60 -25.19
C ILE A 499 -1.05 -6.12 -25.26
N ARG A 500 -0.63 -6.71 -26.38
CA ARG A 500 -0.67 -8.16 -26.56
C ARG A 500 0.15 -8.89 -25.49
N LEU A 501 1.34 -8.41 -25.16
CA LEU A 501 2.15 -8.97 -24.08
C LEU A 501 1.45 -8.85 -22.72
N VAL A 502 0.85 -7.71 -22.41
CA VAL A 502 0.09 -7.52 -21.18
C VAL A 502 -1.04 -8.54 -21.08
N ASP A 503 -1.86 -8.67 -22.11
CA ASP A 503 -3.04 -9.56 -22.09
C ASP A 503 -2.68 -11.04 -22.03
N LEU A 504 -1.63 -11.47 -22.75
CA LEU A 504 -1.18 -12.86 -22.75
C LEU A 504 -0.57 -13.30 -21.42
N ASN A 505 0.00 -12.38 -20.64
CA ASN A 505 0.71 -12.70 -19.41
C ASN A 505 -0.13 -12.54 -18.13
N GLU A 506 -1.45 -12.39 -18.24
CA GLU A 506 -2.34 -12.33 -17.07
C GLU A 506 -2.19 -13.57 -16.17
N TYR A 507 -2.00 -14.75 -16.75
CA TYR A 507 -1.81 -15.99 -15.99
C TYR A 507 -0.55 -15.99 -15.10
N LYS A 508 0.54 -15.33 -15.55
CA LYS A 508 1.75 -15.17 -14.74
C LYS A 508 1.49 -14.25 -13.55
N ARG A 509 0.88 -13.09 -13.80
CA ARG A 509 0.58 -12.11 -12.75
C ARG A 509 -0.32 -12.66 -11.65
N ARG A 510 -1.27 -13.55 -11.98
CA ARG A 510 -2.14 -14.23 -11.01
C ARG A 510 -1.42 -15.18 -10.07
N GLN A 511 -0.18 -15.54 -10.38
CA GLN A 511 0.67 -16.42 -9.58
C GLN A 511 1.87 -15.67 -8.98
N ALA A 512 1.97 -14.37 -9.21
CA ALA A 512 2.98 -13.52 -8.59
C ALA A 512 2.63 -13.23 -7.13
N ALA A 513 3.66 -12.98 -6.32
CA ALA A 513 3.50 -12.52 -4.95
C ALA A 513 2.67 -11.22 -4.89
N VAL A 514 2.03 -11.01 -3.76
CA VAL A 514 1.41 -9.72 -3.43
C VAL A 514 2.50 -8.63 -3.36
N GLY A 515 2.18 -7.40 -3.75
CA GLY A 515 3.10 -6.27 -3.69
C GLY A 515 2.36 -4.96 -3.53
N PRO A 516 3.02 -3.91 -3.00
CA PRO A 516 2.40 -2.64 -2.62
C PRO A 516 1.87 -1.87 -3.83
N ARG A 517 0.66 -1.36 -3.72
CA ARG A 517 0.04 -0.48 -4.70
C ARG A 517 0.48 0.97 -4.46
N ILE A 518 1.06 1.60 -5.48
CA ILE A 518 1.48 3.00 -5.44
C ILE A 518 0.93 3.84 -6.61
N THR A 519 0.40 3.20 -7.64
CA THR A 519 -0.18 3.88 -8.80
C THR A 519 -1.71 3.89 -8.74
N ALA A 520 -2.35 4.59 -9.65
CA ALA A 520 -3.81 4.66 -9.75
C ALA A 520 -4.44 3.27 -9.94
N ARG A 521 -3.76 2.34 -10.62
CA ARG A 521 -4.21 0.96 -10.83
C ARG A 521 -3.03 0.00 -10.93
N ASN A 522 -2.98 -0.98 -10.03
CA ASN A 522 -1.95 -2.02 -10.01
C ASN A 522 -2.40 -3.33 -10.69
N PHE A 523 -1.51 -4.31 -10.73
CA PHE A 523 -1.85 -5.68 -11.11
C PHE A 523 -2.31 -6.50 -9.90
N GLY A 524 -3.36 -6.02 -9.22
CA GLY A 524 -3.94 -6.56 -8.01
C GLY A 524 -5.46 -6.60 -8.05
N LYS A 525 -6.10 -6.29 -6.93
CA LYS A 525 -7.57 -6.33 -6.77
C LYS A 525 -8.32 -5.33 -7.66
N ASP A 526 -7.70 -4.23 -8.05
CA ASP A 526 -8.29 -3.17 -8.88
C ASP A 526 -8.22 -3.43 -10.38
N ARG A 527 -7.57 -4.53 -10.82
CA ARG A 527 -7.56 -4.99 -12.21
C ARG A 527 -8.05 -6.44 -12.33
N ARG A 528 -9.31 -6.60 -12.73
CA ARG A 528 -10.03 -7.89 -12.73
C ARG A 528 -10.16 -8.49 -14.14
N TYR A 529 -9.06 -8.60 -14.88
CA TYR A 529 -9.06 -9.19 -16.22
C TYR A 529 -9.19 -10.72 -16.17
N PRO A 530 -9.96 -11.34 -17.08
CA PRO A 530 -10.07 -12.78 -17.16
C PRO A 530 -8.78 -13.40 -17.72
N ILE A 531 -8.31 -14.50 -17.11
CA ILE A 531 -7.14 -15.26 -17.61
C ILE A 531 -7.49 -15.96 -18.91
N THR A 532 -8.62 -16.69 -18.92
CA THR A 532 -9.10 -17.40 -20.12
C THR A 532 -9.88 -16.42 -20.98
N SER A 533 -9.19 -15.73 -21.87
CA SER A 533 -9.76 -14.69 -22.72
C SER A 533 -9.30 -14.83 -24.17
N GLY A 534 -10.20 -14.53 -25.09
CA GLY A 534 -9.87 -14.35 -26.51
C GLY A 534 -9.57 -12.91 -26.88
N PHE A 535 -9.74 -11.96 -25.96
CA PHE A 535 -9.65 -10.52 -26.23
C PHE A 535 -8.28 -10.13 -26.80
N GLY A 536 -7.19 -10.48 -26.17
CA GLY A 536 -5.82 -10.19 -26.66
C GLY A 536 -5.30 -11.16 -27.77
N LYS A 537 -6.10 -12.17 -28.18
CA LYS A 537 -5.70 -13.16 -29.19
C LYS A 537 -6.21 -12.83 -30.59
N GLN A 538 -7.17 -11.95 -30.72
CA GLN A 538 -7.70 -11.52 -32.00
C GLN A 538 -6.83 -10.39 -32.55
N ASN A 539 -6.53 -10.42 -33.86
CA ASN A 539 -5.87 -9.30 -34.51
C ASN A 539 -6.87 -8.12 -34.56
N TRP A 540 -6.61 -7.14 -33.77
CA TRP A 540 -7.35 -5.87 -33.74
C TRP A 540 -6.93 -5.01 -34.93
#